data_7f58430cce9d110f7a86a09f9e1ef5c4
#
_entry.id   7f58430cce9d110f7a86a09f9e1ef5c4
#
_cell.length_a   1.000
_cell.length_b   1.000
_cell.length_c   1.000
_cell.angle_alpha   90.00
_cell.angle_beta   90.00
_cell.angle_gamma   90.00
#
_symmetry.space_group_name_H-M   'P 1'
#
loop_
_entity.id
_entity.type
_entity.pdbx_description
1 polymer ?
#
loop_
_entity_poly.entity_id
_entity_poly.type
_entity_poly.pdbx_seq_one_letter_code
_entity_poly.pdbx_strand_id
1 'polypeptide(L)' 'MLFYVRRHTCADGAFEWYVMNGHTRRRASKHFPTRAAAVAERAKLQVKLELAKEQVLKRTP' A
#
# COMPACT_ATOMS: atom_id res chain seq x y z
N MET A 1 5.99 9.80 1.00
CA MET A 1 5.66 8.52 0.37
C MET A 1 4.14 8.39 0.25
N LEU A 2 3.64 7.97 -0.90
CA LEU A 2 2.19 7.91 -1.14
C LEU A 2 1.50 6.85 -0.28
N PHE A 3 2.11 5.68 -0.14
CA PHE A 3 1.54 4.56 0.60
C PHE A 3 2.10 4.49 2.01
N TYR A 4 1.24 4.14 2.97
CA TYR A 4 1.65 3.93 4.35
C TYR A 4 0.91 2.74 4.95
N VAL A 5 1.54 2.11 5.96
CA VAL A 5 0.98 0.97 6.67
C VAL A 5 0.19 1.46 7.86
N ARG A 6 -1.01 0.90 8.04
CA ARG A 6 -1.89 1.24 9.16
C ARG A 6 -2.32 -0.03 9.89
N ARG A 7 -2.42 0.07 11.21
CA ARG A 7 -2.88 -1.04 12.06
C ARG A 7 -4.40 -1.01 12.17
N HIS A 8 -5.01 -2.18 12.07
CA HIS A 8 -6.44 -2.38 12.30
C HIS A 8 -6.63 -3.29 13.51
N THR A 9 -7.50 -2.91 14.44
CA THR A 9 -7.87 -3.74 15.59
C THR A 9 -9.14 -4.49 15.27
N CYS A 10 -9.06 -5.84 15.29
CA CYS A 10 -10.22 -6.69 15.05
C CYS A 10 -11.11 -6.76 16.28
N ALA A 11 -12.36 -7.22 16.10
CA ALA A 11 -13.33 -7.33 17.18
C ALA A 11 -12.89 -8.27 18.30
N ASP A 12 -12.06 -9.26 17.99
CA ASP A 12 -11.51 -10.22 18.96
C ASP A 12 -10.25 -9.73 19.68
N GLY A 13 -9.82 -8.48 19.41
CA GLY A 13 -8.62 -7.91 19.99
C GLY A 13 -7.34 -8.18 19.22
N ALA A 14 -7.38 -8.98 18.16
CA ALA A 14 -6.22 -9.21 17.31
C ALA A 14 -5.92 -7.99 16.46
N PHE A 15 -4.66 -7.89 16.00
CA PHE A 15 -4.24 -6.81 15.12
C PHE A 15 -3.99 -7.33 13.71
N GLU A 16 -4.36 -6.50 12.74
CA GLU A 16 -4.04 -6.70 11.34
C GLU A 16 -3.43 -5.42 10.80
N TRP A 17 -2.70 -5.52 9.69
CA TRP A 17 -2.08 -4.38 9.04
C TRP A 17 -2.49 -4.33 7.58
N TYR A 18 -2.59 -3.13 7.05
CA TYR A 18 -2.95 -2.94 5.65
C TYR A 18 -2.28 -1.67 5.12
N VAL A 19 -2.24 -1.55 3.79
CA VAL A 19 -1.64 -0.40 3.14
C VAL A 19 -2.72 0.59 2.74
N MET A 20 -2.50 1.86 3.07
CA MET A 20 -3.37 2.97 2.71
C MET A 20 -2.71 3.83 1.63
N ASN A 21 -3.53 4.33 0.73
CA ASN A 21 -3.12 5.37 -0.21
C ASN A 21 -3.37 6.73 0.45
N GLY A 22 -2.29 7.46 0.74
CA GLY A 22 -2.38 8.74 1.43
C GLY A 22 -3.02 9.86 0.61
N HIS A 23 -3.04 9.72 -0.71
CA HIS A 23 -3.65 10.70 -1.59
C HIS A 23 -5.19 10.54 -1.66
N THR A 24 -5.65 9.32 -1.90
CA THR A 24 -7.08 9.03 -2.00
C THR A 24 -7.73 8.75 -0.65
N ARG A 25 -6.92 8.46 0.37
CA ARG A 25 -7.34 8.06 1.71
C ARG A 25 -8.16 6.76 1.70
N ARG A 26 -7.92 5.92 0.70
CA ARG A 26 -8.58 4.62 0.57
C ARG A 26 -7.59 3.51 0.81
N ARG A 27 -8.12 2.35 1.22
CA ARG A 27 -7.31 1.15 1.41
C ARG A 27 -6.76 0.68 0.06
N ALA A 28 -5.44 0.46 0.00
CA ALA A 28 -4.76 0.03 -1.21
C ALA A 28 -4.47 -1.46 -1.23
N SER A 29 -4.66 -2.17 -0.13
CA SER A 29 -4.38 -3.61 -0.03
C SER A 29 -5.40 -4.30 0.87
N LYS A 30 -5.36 -5.65 0.87
CA LYS A 30 -6.07 -6.45 1.87
C LYS A 30 -5.38 -6.32 3.22
N HIS A 31 -6.00 -6.85 4.28
CA HIS A 31 -5.38 -6.93 5.60
C HIS A 31 -4.40 -8.09 5.66
N PHE A 32 -3.31 -7.89 6.38
CA PHE A 32 -2.26 -8.90 6.59
C PHE A 32 -2.13 -9.20 8.08
N PRO A 33 -1.78 -10.44 8.45
CA PRO A 33 -1.65 -10.81 9.86
C PRO A 33 -0.43 -10.21 10.55
N THR A 34 0.57 -9.74 9.78
CA THR A 34 1.77 -9.15 10.34
C THR A 34 2.10 -7.80 9.69
N ARG A 35 2.75 -6.93 10.45
CA ARG A 35 3.21 -5.64 9.94
C ARG A 35 4.22 -5.82 8.81
N ALA A 36 5.11 -6.82 8.93
CA ALA A 36 6.12 -7.09 7.91
C ALA A 36 5.49 -7.41 6.55
N ALA A 37 4.40 -8.18 6.53
CA ALA A 37 3.69 -8.49 5.29
C ALA A 37 3.10 -7.23 4.64
N ALA A 38 2.51 -6.34 5.45
CA ALA A 38 1.98 -5.07 4.95
C ALA A 38 3.08 -4.15 4.43
N VAL A 39 4.22 -4.10 5.10
CA VAL A 39 5.40 -3.32 4.66
C VAL A 39 5.90 -3.83 3.30
N ALA A 40 5.97 -5.16 3.12
CA ALA A 40 6.36 -5.76 1.84
C ALA A 40 5.37 -5.38 0.74
N GLU A 41 4.07 -5.40 1.02
CA GLU A 41 3.05 -5.00 0.05
C GLU A 41 3.16 -3.53 -0.31
N ARG A 42 3.43 -2.67 0.68
CA ARG A 42 3.65 -1.24 0.43
C ARG A 42 4.79 -1.03 -0.55
N ALA A 43 5.89 -1.75 -0.39
CA ALA A 43 7.03 -1.66 -1.31
C ALA A 43 6.66 -2.06 -2.73
N LYS A 44 5.89 -3.13 -2.88
CA LYS A 44 5.41 -3.58 -4.20
C LYS A 44 4.52 -2.54 -4.86
N LEU A 45 3.60 -1.95 -4.12
CA LEU A 45 2.68 -0.94 -4.63
C LEU A 45 3.44 0.32 -5.07
N GLN A 46 4.45 0.72 -4.30
CA GLN A 46 5.27 1.88 -4.63
C GLN A 46 6.05 1.64 -5.92
N VAL A 47 6.63 0.46 -6.11
CA VAL A 47 7.35 0.10 -7.34
C VAL A 47 6.40 0.12 -8.54
N LYS A 48 5.19 -0.45 -8.40
CA LYS A 48 4.20 -0.42 -9.48
C LYS A 48 3.83 1.00 -9.88
N LEU A 49 3.66 1.89 -8.90
CA LEU A 49 3.34 3.28 -9.16
C LEU A 49 4.46 3.98 -9.93
N GLU A 50 5.70 3.77 -9.53
CA GLU A 50 6.86 4.35 -10.20
C GLU A 50 7.02 3.84 -11.63
N LEU A 51 6.84 2.53 -11.84
CA LEU A 51 6.87 1.93 -13.18
C LEU A 51 5.76 2.49 -14.07
N ALA A 52 4.57 2.66 -13.54
CA ALA A 52 3.46 3.25 -14.28
C ALA A 52 3.76 4.69 -14.70
N LYS A 53 4.38 5.48 -13.81
CA LYS A 53 4.80 6.85 -14.14
C LYS A 53 5.85 6.87 -15.25
N GLU A 54 6.83 5.98 -15.19
CA GLU A 54 7.85 5.87 -16.24
C GLU A 54 7.24 5.52 -17.59
N GLN A 55 6.31 4.57 -17.62
CA GLN A 55 5.64 4.18 -18.85
C GLN A 55 4.85 5.32 -19.46
N VAL A 56 4.17 6.10 -18.64
CA VAL A 56 3.43 7.28 -19.11
C VAL A 56 4.38 8.31 -19.71
N LEU A 57 5.51 8.57 -19.06
CA LEU A 57 6.52 9.50 -19.55
C LEU A 57 7.14 9.03 -20.87
N LYS A 58 7.37 7.74 -21.01
CA LYS A 58 7.93 7.17 -22.24
C LYS A 58 6.95 7.18 -23.41
N ARG A 59 5.65 7.20 -23.14
CA ARG A 59 4.61 7.24 -24.17
C ARG A 59 4.35 8.65 -24.69
N THR A 60 4.78 9.67 -23.96
CA THR A 60 4.60 11.04 -24.39
C THR A 60 5.65 11.36 -25.46
N PRO A 61 5.24 11.72 -26.67
CA PRO A 61 6.18 12.07 -27.73
C PRO A 61 6.95 13.36 -27.42
#